data_3e9c2408cc55e406b14d4224b1fb2941
#
_entry.id   3e9c2408cc55e406b14d4224b1fb2941
#
_cell.length_a   1.000
_cell.length_b   1.000
_cell.length_c   1.000
_cell.angle_alpha   90.00
_cell.angle_beta   90.00
_cell.angle_gamma   90.00
#
_symmetry.space_group_name_H-M   'P 1'
#
loop_
_entity.id
_entity.type
_entity.pdbx_description
1 polymer ?
#
loop_
_entity_poly.entity_id
_entity_poly.type
_entity_poly.pdbx_seq_one_letter_code
_entity_poly.pdbx_strand_id
1 'polypeptide(L)'
;MSAFRTATIVLLTISAIAGKASAQMPSMQGSDQQPPGLPTTETMPPVMDNRIFGHVLFDQLEGRTDGRNVNFKWDGQAWLGTDYDKLWVKSEGSYQHDGKVDDGRTELLYDRAITTYFDLQGGIRSDIDSQPTRNWAAFGAQGLAPLFFDLEATGYISGQGHLAARIQASYDLLITQRLILQPEIEVNFYSKSDLGRRVGAGLSDIDAGLRLRYEITRKFAPYLGVAYSGKFGQTSNLARRADENTGDVRLVFGIRTWL
;
A
#
# COMPACT_ATOMS: atom_id res chain seq x y z
N MET A 1 32.98 0.74 -24.31
CA MET A 1 32.72 -0.60 -23.73
C MET A 1 31.62 -0.42 -22.70
N SER A 2 30.40 -0.70 -23.12
CA SER A 2 29.16 -0.44 -22.37
C SER A 2 28.89 -1.66 -21.48
N ALA A 3 28.90 -1.46 -20.18
CA ALA A 3 28.47 -2.48 -19.22
C ALA A 3 26.96 -2.32 -19.00
N PHE A 4 26.16 -3.12 -19.67
CA PHE A 4 24.77 -3.34 -19.36
C PHE A 4 24.68 -4.01 -17.98
N ARG A 5 24.32 -3.27 -16.95
CA ARG A 5 23.89 -3.83 -15.68
C ARG A 5 22.42 -4.23 -15.82
N THR A 6 22.19 -5.51 -15.99
CA THR A 6 20.86 -6.12 -15.99
C THR A 6 20.24 -5.94 -14.60
N ALA A 7 19.25 -5.09 -14.49
CA ALA A 7 18.41 -5.03 -13.30
C ALA A 7 17.55 -6.30 -13.29
N THR A 8 17.90 -7.25 -12.44
CA THR A 8 17.10 -8.46 -12.22
C THR A 8 15.85 -8.04 -11.43
N ILE A 9 14.75 -7.89 -12.15
CA ILE A 9 13.43 -7.77 -11.53
C ILE A 9 13.12 -9.13 -10.93
N VAL A 10 13.21 -9.25 -9.61
CA VAL A 10 12.74 -10.43 -8.88
C VAL A 10 11.22 -10.38 -8.91
N LEU A 11 10.65 -11.00 -9.94
CA LEU A 11 9.22 -11.28 -9.99
C LEU A 11 8.96 -12.41 -9.00
N LEU A 12 8.47 -12.08 -7.81
CA LEU A 12 8.01 -13.06 -6.85
C LEU A 12 6.71 -13.66 -7.40
N THR A 13 6.80 -14.80 -8.08
CA THR A 13 5.62 -15.57 -8.49
C THR A 13 5.03 -16.26 -7.26
N ILE A 14 4.04 -15.65 -6.66
CA ILE A 14 3.21 -16.31 -5.67
C ILE A 14 2.29 -17.26 -6.43
N SER A 15 2.66 -18.54 -6.47
CA SER A 15 1.80 -19.61 -6.98
C SER A 15 0.63 -19.76 -6.00
N ALA A 16 -0.55 -19.29 -6.38
CA ALA A 16 -1.76 -19.52 -5.63
C ALA A 16 -2.06 -21.02 -5.63
N ILE A 17 -1.82 -21.68 -4.52
CA ILE A 17 -2.29 -23.06 -4.27
C ILE A 17 -3.78 -22.98 -4.02
N ALA A 18 -4.56 -23.12 -5.08
CA ALA A 18 -6.00 -23.31 -4.97
C ALA A 18 -6.30 -24.73 -4.45
N GLY A 19 -6.33 -24.87 -3.14
CA GLY A 19 -6.82 -26.09 -2.50
C GLY A 19 -8.32 -26.26 -2.77
N LYS A 20 -8.71 -27.29 -3.51
CA LYS A 20 -10.10 -27.70 -3.67
C LYS A 20 -10.62 -28.19 -2.33
N ALA A 21 -11.38 -27.38 -1.62
CA ALA A 21 -12.14 -27.81 -0.47
C ALA A 21 -13.38 -28.56 -0.97
N SER A 22 -13.38 -29.88 -0.86
CA SER A 22 -14.57 -30.69 -1.06
C SER A 22 -15.45 -30.56 0.19
N ALA A 23 -16.55 -29.85 0.07
CA ALA A 23 -17.57 -29.81 1.10
C ALA A 23 -18.32 -31.15 1.10
N GLN A 24 -18.03 -32.03 2.05
CA GLN A 24 -18.85 -33.17 2.37
C GLN A 24 -20.02 -32.71 3.25
N MET A 25 -21.22 -32.72 2.72
CA MET A 25 -22.45 -32.59 3.52
C MET A 25 -22.62 -33.84 4.39
N PRO A 26 -22.83 -33.74 5.71
CA PRO A 26 -23.23 -34.87 6.49
C PRO A 26 -24.70 -35.20 6.18
N SER A 27 -24.96 -36.47 5.96
CA SER A 27 -26.29 -37.03 5.76
C SER A 27 -27.18 -36.84 6.99
N MET A 28 -28.35 -36.25 6.81
CA MET A 28 -29.39 -36.24 7.81
C MET A 28 -29.94 -37.65 7.94
N GLN A 29 -29.82 -38.21 9.11
CA GLN A 29 -30.54 -39.44 9.49
C GLN A 29 -31.30 -39.19 10.79
N GLY A 30 -32.64 -39.35 10.70
CA GLY A 30 -33.49 -39.91 11.73
C GLY A 30 -34.00 -39.01 12.83
N SER A 31 -35.21 -38.58 12.66
CA SER A 31 -36.31 -38.38 13.60
C SER A 31 -36.12 -38.89 15.03
N ASP A 32 -36.09 -37.96 16.01
CA ASP A 32 -36.79 -38.18 17.28
C ASP A 32 -37.51 -36.90 17.65
N GLN A 33 -38.84 -36.99 17.74
CA GLN A 33 -39.69 -35.89 18.17
C GLN A 33 -39.51 -35.66 19.66
N GLN A 34 -38.86 -34.58 19.98
CA GLN A 34 -38.83 -34.02 21.35
C GLN A 34 -39.84 -32.87 21.42
N PRO A 35 -40.70 -32.80 22.47
CA PRO A 35 -41.72 -31.77 22.59
C PRO A 35 -41.07 -30.39 22.75
N PRO A 36 -41.78 -29.28 22.43
CA PRO A 36 -41.22 -27.93 22.44
C PRO A 36 -40.89 -27.50 23.86
N GLY A 37 -39.65 -27.78 24.27
CA GLY A 37 -39.02 -27.18 25.41
C GLY A 37 -38.41 -25.85 24.97
N LEU A 38 -38.42 -24.87 25.85
CA LEU A 38 -37.71 -23.60 25.73
C LEU A 38 -36.36 -23.76 25.03
N PRO A 39 -35.95 -22.83 24.14
CA PRO A 39 -34.67 -22.92 23.47
C PRO A 39 -33.58 -22.93 24.54
N THR A 40 -33.00 -24.10 24.76
CA THR A 40 -31.70 -24.16 25.43
C THR A 40 -30.78 -23.28 24.57
N THR A 41 -30.18 -22.31 25.21
CA THR A 41 -29.09 -21.52 24.62
C THR A 41 -27.98 -22.52 24.31
N GLU A 42 -28.07 -23.21 23.17
CA GLU A 42 -26.89 -23.86 22.63
C GLU A 42 -25.87 -22.76 22.47
N THR A 43 -24.85 -22.84 23.29
CA THR A 43 -23.66 -22.01 23.17
C THR A 43 -23.17 -22.31 21.76
N MET A 44 -23.51 -21.45 20.78
CA MET A 44 -22.88 -21.53 19.48
C MET A 44 -21.38 -21.57 19.74
N PRO A 45 -20.66 -22.59 19.24
CA PRO A 45 -19.21 -22.56 19.36
C PRO A 45 -18.76 -21.23 18.82
N PRO A 46 -17.84 -20.53 19.51
CA PRO A 46 -17.33 -19.27 18.99
C PRO A 46 -16.91 -19.52 17.54
N VAL A 47 -17.35 -18.65 16.63
CA VAL A 47 -16.98 -18.74 15.23
C VAL A 47 -15.45 -18.81 15.24
N MET A 48 -14.90 -19.95 14.77
CA MET A 48 -13.46 -20.12 14.70
C MET A 48 -12.96 -19.33 13.49
N ASP A 49 -12.64 -18.07 13.69
CA ASP A 49 -12.07 -17.15 12.68
C ASP A 49 -10.57 -17.43 12.44
N ASN A 50 -10.18 -18.69 12.50
CA ASN A 50 -8.81 -19.14 12.23
C ASN A 50 -8.59 -19.53 10.75
N ARG A 51 -9.48 -19.12 9.85
CA ARG A 51 -9.26 -19.35 8.42
C ARG A 51 -8.20 -18.38 7.91
N ILE A 52 -7.25 -18.92 7.16
CA ILE A 52 -6.23 -18.12 6.49
C ILE A 52 -6.83 -17.59 5.20
N PHE A 53 -6.77 -16.29 5.02
CA PHE A 53 -7.15 -15.57 3.81
C PHE A 53 -5.92 -14.91 3.21
N GLY A 54 -5.96 -14.66 1.92
CA GLY A 54 -4.94 -13.88 1.22
C GLY A 54 -5.61 -12.91 0.26
N HIS A 55 -4.98 -11.75 0.12
CA HIS A 55 -5.44 -10.69 -0.77
C HIS A 55 -4.24 -10.03 -1.43
N VAL A 56 -4.38 -9.69 -2.70
CA VAL A 56 -3.39 -8.94 -3.47
C VAL A 56 -4.10 -7.75 -4.09
N LEU A 57 -3.58 -6.55 -3.85
CA LEU A 57 -4.09 -5.30 -4.39
C LEU A 57 -2.97 -4.57 -5.12
N PHE A 58 -3.20 -4.17 -6.34
CA PHE A 58 -2.45 -3.14 -7.03
C PHE A 58 -3.31 -1.87 -7.03
N ASP A 59 -3.02 -0.98 -6.09
CA ASP A 59 -3.78 0.26 -5.94
C ASP A 59 -3.43 1.25 -7.05
N GLN A 60 -2.14 1.35 -7.39
CA GLN A 60 -1.66 2.21 -8.46
C GLN A 60 -0.75 1.43 -9.41
N LEU A 61 -1.19 1.28 -10.64
CA LEU A 61 -0.36 0.95 -11.80
C LEU A 61 -0.60 2.06 -12.80
N GLU A 62 0.18 3.16 -12.69
CA GLU A 62 -0.14 4.40 -13.39
C GLU A 62 1.01 4.99 -14.20
N GLY A 63 0.67 5.53 -15.36
CA GLY A 63 1.51 6.46 -16.10
C GLY A 63 1.28 7.88 -15.60
N ARG A 64 2.36 8.59 -15.25
CA ARG A 64 2.39 10.00 -14.86
C ARG A 64 3.06 10.81 -15.96
N THR A 65 2.36 11.76 -16.57
CA THR A 65 2.91 12.57 -17.66
C THR A 65 2.84 14.07 -17.39
N ASP A 66 3.89 14.77 -17.75
CA ASP A 66 3.97 16.23 -17.82
C ASP A 66 3.72 16.77 -19.25
N GLY A 67 3.31 15.89 -20.17
CA GLY A 67 3.13 16.20 -21.60
C GLY A 67 4.37 15.97 -22.46
N ARG A 68 5.54 15.72 -21.87
CA ARG A 68 6.81 15.40 -22.58
C ARG A 68 7.27 13.98 -22.30
N ASN A 69 7.28 13.61 -21.02
CA ASN A 69 7.74 12.31 -20.56
C ASN A 69 6.61 11.58 -19.84
N VAL A 70 6.69 10.25 -19.86
CA VAL A 70 5.79 9.39 -19.09
C VAL A 70 6.66 8.59 -18.12
N ASN A 71 6.41 8.76 -16.83
CA ASN A 71 6.97 7.94 -15.77
C ASN A 71 5.94 6.90 -15.35
N PHE A 72 6.38 5.75 -14.90
CA PHE A 72 5.50 4.70 -14.40
C PHE A 72 5.59 4.65 -12.88
N LYS A 73 4.44 4.72 -12.18
CA LYS A 73 4.37 4.49 -10.73
C LYS A 73 3.61 3.19 -10.47
N TRP A 74 4.11 2.42 -9.50
CA TRP A 74 3.41 1.27 -8.96
C TRP A 74 3.23 1.41 -7.46
N ASP A 75 2.10 0.95 -6.98
CA ASP A 75 1.80 0.73 -5.58
C ASP A 75 1.00 -0.56 -5.49
N GLY A 76 1.58 -1.55 -4.84
CA GLY A 76 1.01 -2.87 -4.69
C GLY A 76 1.23 -3.42 -3.30
N GLN A 77 0.22 -4.13 -2.81
CA GLN A 77 0.26 -4.76 -1.51
C GLN A 77 -0.38 -6.13 -1.56
N ALA A 78 0.14 -7.01 -0.72
CA ALA A 78 -0.41 -8.35 -0.54
C ALA A 78 -0.38 -8.71 0.93
N TRP A 79 -1.40 -9.42 1.41
CA TRP A 79 -1.38 -9.95 2.76
C TRP A 79 -1.89 -11.38 2.82
N LEU A 80 -1.41 -12.09 3.83
CA LEU A 80 -1.83 -13.45 4.16
C LEU A 80 -1.97 -13.57 5.67
N GLY A 81 -3.08 -14.10 6.14
CA GLY A 81 -3.29 -14.28 7.58
C GLY A 81 -4.73 -14.55 7.96
N THR A 82 -5.01 -14.32 9.23
CA THR A 82 -6.35 -14.41 9.83
C THR A 82 -6.96 -13.02 9.95
N ASP A 83 -8.14 -12.91 10.56
CA ASP A 83 -8.79 -11.61 10.82
C ASP A 83 -7.96 -10.73 11.78
N TYR A 84 -7.19 -11.35 12.69
CA TYR A 84 -6.42 -10.64 13.71
C TYR A 84 -4.95 -10.47 13.40
N ASP A 85 -4.34 -11.47 12.77
CA ASP A 85 -2.89 -11.52 12.55
C ASP A 85 -2.62 -11.73 11.07
N LYS A 86 -1.92 -10.80 10.43
CA LYS A 86 -1.62 -10.80 8.99
C LYS A 86 -0.14 -10.54 8.73
N LEU A 87 0.38 -11.15 7.71
CA LEU A 87 1.68 -10.81 7.14
C LEU A 87 1.45 -10.01 5.87
N TRP A 88 1.99 -8.79 5.84
CA TRP A 88 1.89 -7.87 4.71
C TRP A 88 3.20 -7.76 3.96
N VAL A 89 3.09 -7.69 2.65
CA VAL A 89 4.15 -7.26 1.74
C VAL A 89 3.62 -6.06 0.98
N LYS A 90 4.28 -4.91 1.13
CA LYS A 90 3.96 -3.68 0.38
C LYS A 90 5.14 -3.35 -0.53
N SER A 91 4.89 -2.95 -1.76
CA SER A 91 5.92 -2.50 -2.71
C SER A 91 5.42 -1.30 -3.48
N GLU A 92 6.19 -0.24 -3.44
CA GLU A 92 5.89 1.02 -4.12
C GLU A 92 7.15 1.59 -4.75
N GLY A 93 6.95 2.37 -5.82
CA GLY A 93 8.05 3.08 -6.45
C GLY A 93 7.65 3.70 -7.78
N SER A 94 8.57 4.45 -8.36
CA SER A 94 8.41 5.03 -9.68
C SER A 94 9.58 4.68 -10.58
N TYR A 95 9.26 4.37 -11.83
CA TYR A 95 10.23 4.16 -12.89
C TYR A 95 10.24 5.38 -13.80
N GLN A 96 11.37 6.07 -13.82
CA GLN A 96 11.53 7.28 -14.59
C GLN A 96 11.88 6.97 -16.05
N HIS A 97 11.60 7.91 -16.95
CA HIS A 97 11.87 7.78 -18.37
C HIS A 97 13.36 7.52 -18.69
N ASP A 98 14.28 7.95 -17.83
CA ASP A 98 15.72 7.71 -17.94
C ASP A 98 16.18 6.31 -17.51
N GLY A 99 15.24 5.43 -17.15
CA GLY A 99 15.52 4.05 -16.76
C GLY A 99 15.91 3.87 -15.28
N LYS A 100 15.73 4.89 -14.45
CA LYS A 100 16.00 4.82 -13.02
C LYS A 100 14.74 4.53 -12.21
N VAL A 101 14.92 3.77 -11.14
CA VAL A 101 13.91 3.61 -10.10
C VAL A 101 14.11 4.72 -9.08
N ASP A 102 13.07 5.48 -8.84
CA ASP A 102 13.00 6.52 -7.83
C ASP A 102 11.99 6.14 -6.76
N ASP A 103 12.27 6.47 -5.49
CA ASP A 103 11.42 6.18 -4.33
C ASP A 103 10.97 4.70 -4.20
N GLY A 104 11.77 3.77 -4.78
CA GLY A 104 11.47 2.34 -4.70
C GLY A 104 11.65 1.83 -3.28
N ARG A 105 10.59 1.24 -2.72
CA ARG A 105 10.60 0.62 -1.39
C ARG A 105 9.81 -0.69 -1.39
N THR A 106 10.24 -1.59 -0.53
CA THR A 106 9.51 -2.82 -0.22
C THR A 106 9.48 -3.01 1.28
N GLU A 107 8.33 -3.33 1.80
CA GLU A 107 8.10 -3.53 3.22
C GLU A 107 7.56 -4.94 3.47
N LEU A 108 8.05 -5.57 4.52
CA LEU A 108 7.52 -6.81 5.07
C LEU A 108 7.08 -6.53 6.50
N LEU A 109 5.78 -6.57 6.75
CA LEU A 109 5.18 -6.14 8.00
C LEU A 109 4.32 -7.27 8.59
N TYR A 110 4.45 -7.46 9.89
CA TYR A 110 3.48 -8.18 10.68
C TYR A 110 2.44 -7.18 11.17
N ASP A 111 1.18 -7.52 11.00
CA ASP A 111 0.02 -6.69 11.27
C ASP A 111 -0.87 -7.38 12.28
N ARG A 112 -1.32 -6.63 13.28
CA ARG A 112 -2.23 -7.12 14.30
C ARG A 112 -3.35 -6.15 14.58
N ALA A 113 -4.58 -6.63 14.46
CA ALA A 113 -5.77 -5.87 14.80
C ALA A 113 -5.80 -5.57 16.32
N ILE A 114 -5.80 -4.28 16.68
CA ILE A 114 -5.88 -3.81 18.07
C ILE A 114 -7.24 -3.23 18.40
N THR A 115 -7.94 -2.72 17.41
CA THR A 115 -9.33 -2.24 17.52
C THR A 115 -10.11 -2.70 16.29
N THR A 116 -11.42 -2.43 16.28
CA THR A 116 -12.27 -2.70 15.10
C THR A 116 -11.84 -1.92 13.85
N TYR A 117 -11.15 -0.80 14.03
CA TYR A 117 -10.83 0.13 12.94
C TYR A 117 -9.34 0.31 12.70
N PHE A 118 -8.47 -0.11 13.62
CA PHE A 118 -7.02 0.09 13.52
C PHE A 118 -6.25 -1.17 13.82
N ASP A 119 -5.27 -1.41 12.95
CA ASP A 119 -4.27 -2.44 13.06
C ASP A 119 -2.91 -1.81 13.37
N LEU A 120 -2.09 -2.46 14.20
CA LEU A 120 -0.68 -2.10 14.39
C LEU A 120 0.19 -2.95 13.47
N GLN A 121 1.17 -2.30 12.87
CA GLN A 121 2.14 -2.93 11.98
C GLN A 121 3.56 -2.79 12.52
N GLY A 122 4.35 -3.84 12.35
CA GLY A 122 5.77 -3.81 12.67
C GLY A 122 6.57 -4.72 11.76
N GLY A 123 7.74 -4.28 11.33
CA GLY A 123 8.55 -5.08 10.41
C GLY A 123 9.77 -4.36 9.88
N ILE A 124 10.09 -4.64 8.63
CA ILE A 124 11.26 -4.11 7.95
C ILE A 124 10.87 -3.47 6.62
N ARG A 125 11.57 -2.39 6.28
CA ARG A 125 11.53 -1.73 4.98
C ARG A 125 12.91 -1.78 4.35
N SER A 126 12.98 -2.05 3.06
CA SER A 126 14.17 -1.95 2.24
C SER A 126 13.91 -0.99 1.08
N ASP A 127 14.76 0.03 0.95
CA ASP A 127 14.74 0.94 -0.18
C ASP A 127 15.46 0.25 -1.35
N ILE A 128 14.76 0.08 -2.46
CA ILE A 128 15.22 -0.60 -3.69
C ILE A 128 15.34 0.36 -4.87
N ASP A 129 15.51 1.64 -4.57
CA ASP A 129 15.73 2.68 -5.57
C ASP A 129 17.14 2.62 -6.18
N SER A 130 17.42 3.50 -7.13
CA SER A 130 18.73 3.61 -7.79
C SER A 130 19.84 4.17 -6.90
N GLN A 131 19.53 4.51 -5.65
CA GLN A 131 20.44 4.97 -4.61
C GLN A 131 21.01 3.79 -3.79
N PRO A 132 21.98 4.02 -2.90
CA PRO A 132 22.45 2.96 -2.01
C PRO A 132 21.31 2.38 -1.18
N THR A 133 21.16 1.06 -1.23
CA THR A 133 20.11 0.34 -0.47
C THR A 133 20.19 0.67 1.01
N ARG A 134 19.06 0.98 1.60
CA ARG A 134 18.92 1.25 3.03
C ARG A 134 17.82 0.39 3.63
N ASN A 135 18.11 -0.20 4.77
CA ASN A 135 17.15 -0.99 5.53
C ASN A 135 16.70 -0.20 6.76
N TRP A 136 15.42 -0.33 7.07
CA TRP A 136 14.75 0.32 8.17
C TRP A 136 13.94 -0.68 8.97
N ALA A 137 13.92 -0.52 10.29
CA ALA A 137 12.83 -1.08 11.08
C ALA A 137 11.61 -0.16 10.92
N ALA A 138 10.45 -0.74 10.69
CA ALA A 138 9.19 -0.05 10.50
C ALA A 138 8.24 -0.35 11.64
N PHE A 139 7.54 0.66 12.14
CA PHE A 139 6.48 0.53 13.12
C PHE A 139 5.39 1.56 12.82
N GLY A 140 4.13 1.13 12.74
CA GLY A 140 3.04 2.00 12.34
C GLY A 140 1.67 1.50 12.73
N ALA A 141 0.68 2.28 12.36
CA ALA A 141 -0.72 1.93 12.46
C ALA A 141 -1.41 2.23 11.12
N GLN A 142 -2.31 1.35 10.72
CA GLN A 142 -3.20 1.56 9.59
C GLN A 142 -4.64 1.31 9.99
N GLY A 143 -5.57 1.96 9.33
CA GLY A 143 -6.99 1.73 9.60
C GLY A 143 -7.91 2.81 9.08
N LEU A 144 -9.17 2.67 9.44
CA LEU A 144 -10.24 3.56 9.05
C LEU A 144 -10.44 4.63 10.12
N ALA A 145 -10.02 5.86 9.84
CA ALA A 145 -10.19 7.01 10.71
C ALA A 145 -11.66 7.51 10.71
N PRO A 146 -12.06 8.35 11.67
CA PRO A 146 -13.38 8.98 11.65
C PRO A 146 -13.68 9.64 10.30
N LEU A 147 -14.95 9.61 9.86
CA LEU A 147 -15.39 10.04 8.53
C LEU A 147 -14.95 9.12 7.39
N PHE A 148 -14.52 7.88 7.67
CA PHE A 148 -14.12 6.86 6.68
C PHE A 148 -12.89 7.20 5.83
N PHE A 149 -11.93 7.91 6.41
CA PHE A 149 -10.62 8.08 5.81
C PHE A 149 -9.77 6.83 6.05
N ASP A 150 -9.20 6.27 5.00
CA ASP A 150 -8.12 5.32 5.12
C ASP A 150 -6.87 6.08 5.56
N LEU A 151 -6.32 5.73 6.70
CA LEU A 151 -5.15 6.39 7.29
C LEU A 151 -4.06 5.35 7.55
N GLU A 152 -2.85 5.67 7.11
CA GLU A 152 -1.64 4.94 7.45
C GLU A 152 -0.60 5.92 8.01
N ALA A 153 -0.02 5.60 9.17
CA ALA A 153 1.05 6.37 9.78
C ALA A 153 2.16 5.42 10.23
N THR A 154 3.35 5.54 9.61
CA THR A 154 4.47 4.64 9.85
C THR A 154 5.73 5.41 10.17
N GLY A 155 6.39 5.03 11.26
CA GLY A 155 7.72 5.50 11.66
C GLY A 155 8.79 4.49 11.25
N TYR A 156 9.96 4.99 10.87
CA TYR A 156 11.07 4.18 10.40
C TYR A 156 12.35 4.55 11.16
N ILE A 157 13.14 3.54 11.49
CA ILE A 157 14.44 3.69 12.17
C ILE A 157 15.48 2.91 11.39
N SER A 158 16.52 3.58 10.88
CA SER A 158 17.64 2.91 10.22
C SER A 158 18.74 2.53 11.22
N GLY A 159 19.55 1.53 10.85
CA GLY A 159 20.72 1.11 11.65
C GLY A 159 21.77 2.21 11.85
N GLN A 160 21.70 3.29 11.08
CA GLN A 160 22.59 4.47 11.21
C GLN A 160 21.98 5.59 12.08
N GLY A 161 20.86 5.34 12.75
CA GLY A 161 20.18 6.32 13.61
C GLY A 161 19.49 7.45 12.85
N HIS A 162 19.10 7.24 11.60
CA HIS A 162 18.16 8.10 10.89
C HIS A 162 16.73 7.67 11.26
N LEU A 163 15.87 8.65 11.51
CA LEU A 163 14.46 8.45 11.71
C LEU A 163 13.73 9.05 10.50
N ALA A 164 12.67 8.39 10.10
CA ALA A 164 11.71 8.89 9.11
C ALA A 164 10.28 8.62 9.57
N ALA A 165 9.33 9.38 9.06
CA ALA A 165 7.91 9.14 9.27
C ALA A 165 7.17 9.38 7.96
N ARG A 166 6.15 8.55 7.70
CA ARG A 166 5.25 8.65 6.57
C ARG A 166 3.83 8.68 7.08
N ILE A 167 3.04 9.57 6.54
CA ILE A 167 1.60 9.63 6.78
C ILE A 167 0.93 9.62 5.41
N GLN A 168 0.02 8.69 5.21
CA GLN A 168 -0.80 8.59 4.01
C GLN A 168 -2.26 8.61 4.41
N ALA A 169 -3.07 9.36 3.68
CA ALA A 169 -4.51 9.41 3.86
C ALA A 169 -5.20 9.38 2.50
N SER A 170 -6.24 8.58 2.38
CA SER A 170 -7.09 8.53 1.20
C SER A 170 -8.57 8.45 1.57
N TYR A 171 -9.42 8.79 0.61
CA TYR A 171 -10.86 8.75 0.80
C TYR A 171 -11.57 8.35 -0.50
N ASP A 172 -12.53 7.44 -0.43
CA ASP A 172 -13.34 7.02 -1.56
C ASP A 172 -14.69 7.76 -1.58
N LEU A 173 -14.78 8.83 -2.40
CA LEU A 173 -16.02 9.57 -2.64
C LEU A 173 -16.82 8.89 -3.76
N LEU A 174 -17.89 8.20 -3.39
CA LEU A 174 -18.79 7.55 -4.35
C LEU A 174 -19.70 8.61 -5.01
N ILE A 175 -19.35 9.05 -6.23
CA ILE A 175 -20.23 9.89 -7.06
C ILE A 175 -21.42 9.06 -7.55
N THR A 176 -21.15 7.81 -7.94
CA THR A 176 -22.13 6.78 -8.25
C THR A 176 -21.65 5.44 -7.67
N GLN A 177 -22.44 4.38 -7.81
CA GLN A 177 -22.01 3.04 -7.37
C GLN A 177 -20.75 2.49 -8.08
N ARG A 178 -20.33 3.11 -9.20
CA ARG A 178 -19.18 2.69 -10.03
C ARG A 178 -18.18 3.80 -10.29
N LEU A 179 -18.59 5.05 -10.14
CA LEU A 179 -17.74 6.21 -10.35
C LEU A 179 -17.33 6.77 -9.00
N ILE A 180 -16.03 6.70 -8.72
CA ILE A 180 -15.44 7.01 -7.42
C ILE A 180 -14.39 8.09 -7.64
N LEU A 181 -14.45 9.16 -6.86
CA LEU A 181 -13.41 10.17 -6.80
C LEU A 181 -12.56 9.90 -5.56
N GLN A 182 -11.26 9.66 -5.77
CA GLN A 182 -10.33 9.31 -4.72
C GLN A 182 -9.27 10.41 -4.57
N PRO A 183 -9.43 11.33 -3.61
CA PRO A 183 -8.33 12.14 -3.11
C PRO A 183 -7.39 11.28 -2.26
N GLU A 184 -6.09 11.54 -2.39
CA GLU A 184 -5.03 10.89 -1.63
C GLU A 184 -3.94 11.90 -1.33
N ILE A 185 -3.33 11.79 -0.17
CA ILE A 185 -2.17 12.59 0.22
C ILE A 185 -1.18 11.70 0.97
N GLU A 186 0.09 11.85 0.62
CA GLU A 186 1.22 11.24 1.31
C GLU A 186 2.19 12.34 1.73
N VAL A 187 2.71 12.24 2.95
CA VAL A 187 3.65 13.20 3.51
C VAL A 187 4.81 12.45 4.16
N ASN A 188 6.03 12.80 3.77
CA ASN A 188 7.26 12.18 4.26
C ASN A 188 8.09 13.16 5.07
N PHE A 189 8.57 12.69 6.24
CA PHE A 189 9.43 13.43 7.16
C PHE A 189 10.71 12.66 7.42
N TYR A 190 11.82 13.39 7.56
CA TYR A 190 13.11 12.81 7.94
C TYR A 190 13.75 13.60 9.07
N SER A 191 14.36 12.93 10.04
CA SER A 191 15.00 13.57 11.20
C SER A 191 16.32 14.23 10.86
N LYS A 192 17.04 13.70 9.86
CA LYS A 192 18.37 14.17 9.46
C LYS A 192 18.46 14.26 7.93
N SER A 193 19.25 15.24 7.48
CA SER A 193 19.55 15.35 6.05
C SER A 193 20.47 14.21 5.60
N ASP A 194 20.16 13.66 4.44
CA ASP A 194 20.96 12.66 3.73
C ASP A 194 21.33 13.20 2.36
N LEU A 195 22.52 13.76 2.25
CA LEU A 195 23.01 14.34 1.01
C LEU A 195 23.18 13.29 -0.10
N GLY A 196 23.49 12.03 0.27
CA GLY A 196 23.63 10.95 -0.68
C GLY A 196 22.31 10.57 -1.34
N ARG A 197 21.20 10.78 -0.65
CA ARG A 197 19.83 10.55 -1.17
C ARG A 197 19.10 11.85 -1.53
N ARG A 198 19.75 12.99 -1.39
CA ARG A 198 19.20 14.34 -1.62
C ARG A 198 17.94 14.65 -0.80
N VAL A 199 17.85 14.05 0.39
CA VAL A 199 16.74 14.23 1.33
C VAL A 199 17.19 15.18 2.44
N GLY A 200 16.38 16.19 2.73
CA GLY A 200 16.62 17.15 3.80
C GLY A 200 15.90 16.77 5.10
N ALA A 201 16.35 17.31 6.22
CA ALA A 201 15.68 17.15 7.51
C ALA A 201 14.35 17.94 7.56
N GLY A 202 13.38 17.41 8.30
CA GLY A 202 12.04 17.95 8.45
C GLY A 202 11.06 17.38 7.43
N LEU A 203 10.08 18.18 7.01
CA LEU A 203 9.17 17.85 5.91
C LEU A 203 9.98 17.76 4.62
N SER A 204 10.00 16.58 4.01
CA SER A 204 10.77 16.30 2.80
C SER A 204 9.94 16.51 1.55
N ASP A 205 8.87 15.77 1.45
CA ASP A 205 8.02 15.74 0.26
C ASP A 205 6.55 15.51 0.59
N ILE A 206 5.71 15.95 -0.32
CA ILE A 206 4.28 15.70 -0.33
C ILE A 206 3.91 15.20 -1.73
N ASP A 207 3.24 14.05 -1.80
CA ASP A 207 2.57 13.55 -3.00
C ASP A 207 1.06 13.62 -2.74
N ALA A 208 0.34 14.36 -3.59
CA ALA A 208 -1.10 14.51 -3.48
C ALA A 208 -1.74 14.15 -4.82
N GLY A 209 -2.77 13.33 -4.80
CA GLY A 209 -3.47 12.85 -5.99
C GLY A 209 -4.96 13.04 -5.91
N LEU A 210 -5.57 13.27 -7.05
CA LEU A 210 -7.03 13.23 -7.22
C LEU A 210 -7.32 12.34 -8.43
N ARG A 211 -7.89 11.18 -8.17
CA ARG A 211 -8.16 10.15 -9.19
C ARG A 211 -9.65 9.93 -9.36
N LEU A 212 -10.13 9.92 -10.58
CA LEU A 212 -11.49 9.56 -10.92
C LEU A 212 -11.49 8.14 -11.49
N ARG A 213 -11.95 7.20 -10.67
CA ARG A 213 -11.94 5.76 -10.92
C ARG A 213 -13.33 5.29 -11.39
N TYR A 214 -13.35 4.44 -12.41
CA TYR A 214 -14.58 3.79 -12.88
C TYR A 214 -14.48 2.28 -12.74
N GLU A 215 -15.31 1.69 -11.87
CA GLU A 215 -15.37 0.24 -11.66
C GLU A 215 -16.10 -0.45 -12.81
N ILE A 216 -15.35 -0.96 -13.77
CA ILE A 216 -15.90 -1.83 -14.84
C ILE A 216 -16.40 -3.13 -14.18
N THR A 217 -15.55 -3.71 -13.35
CA THR A 217 -15.90 -4.81 -12.43
C THR A 217 -15.41 -4.43 -11.03
N ARG A 218 -15.86 -5.16 -10.00
CA ARG A 218 -15.38 -4.95 -8.63
C ARG A 218 -13.87 -5.11 -8.52
N LYS A 219 -13.26 -5.94 -9.36
CA LYS A 219 -11.84 -6.27 -9.33
C LYS A 219 -10.98 -5.45 -10.29
N PHE A 220 -11.57 -4.69 -11.19
CA PHE A 220 -10.83 -3.95 -12.22
C PHE A 220 -11.46 -2.58 -12.45
N ALA A 221 -10.68 -1.56 -12.22
CA ALA A 221 -11.10 -0.17 -12.30
C ALA A 221 -10.00 0.71 -12.93
N PRO A 222 -10.14 1.10 -14.19
CA PRO A 222 -9.33 2.15 -14.78
C PRO A 222 -9.66 3.51 -14.15
N TYR A 223 -8.66 4.40 -14.15
CA TYR A 223 -8.82 5.76 -13.67
C TYR A 223 -8.01 6.78 -14.45
N LEU A 224 -8.44 8.03 -14.34
CA LEU A 224 -7.73 9.21 -14.79
C LEU A 224 -7.66 10.20 -13.64
N GLY A 225 -6.64 11.05 -13.61
CA GLY A 225 -6.52 12.01 -12.56
C GLY A 225 -5.39 13.01 -12.74
N VAL A 226 -5.12 13.71 -11.64
CA VAL A 226 -4.00 14.63 -11.51
C VAL A 226 -3.25 14.28 -10.24
N ALA A 227 -1.92 14.37 -10.29
CA ALA A 227 -1.06 14.20 -9.13
C ALA A 227 -0.11 15.39 -9.03
N TYR A 228 0.12 15.82 -7.81
CA TYR A 228 1.12 16.83 -7.44
C TYR A 228 2.19 16.14 -6.61
N SER A 229 3.44 16.32 -6.98
CA SER A 229 4.59 15.89 -6.20
C SER A 229 5.43 17.11 -5.89
N GLY A 230 5.66 17.40 -4.62
CA GLY A 230 6.40 18.59 -4.18
C GLY A 230 7.46 18.27 -3.15
N LYS A 231 8.66 18.86 -3.31
CA LYS A 231 9.76 18.81 -2.34
C LYS A 231 9.73 20.05 -1.47
N PHE A 232 9.90 19.90 -0.15
CA PHE A 232 9.77 20.99 0.82
C PHE A 232 11.03 21.13 1.66
N GLY A 233 11.11 22.23 2.42
CA GLY A 233 12.15 22.48 3.39
C GLY A 233 13.57 22.38 2.82
N GLN A 234 14.41 21.62 3.51
CA GLN A 234 15.79 21.40 3.09
C GLN A 234 15.91 20.55 1.83
N THR A 235 14.97 19.61 1.59
CA THR A 235 14.91 18.79 0.37
C THR A 235 14.73 19.68 -0.86
N SER A 236 13.84 20.67 -0.79
CA SER A 236 13.65 21.67 -1.85
C SER A 236 14.92 22.47 -2.13
N ASN A 237 15.66 22.85 -1.08
CA ASN A 237 16.91 23.58 -1.25
C ASN A 237 18.01 22.73 -1.92
N LEU A 238 18.06 21.44 -1.59
CA LEU A 238 18.97 20.49 -2.23
C LEU A 238 18.62 20.28 -3.71
N ALA A 239 17.33 20.12 -4.02
CA ALA A 239 16.86 19.98 -5.38
C ALA A 239 17.19 21.22 -6.24
N ARG A 240 16.95 22.43 -5.73
CA ARG A 240 17.31 23.69 -6.44
C ARG A 240 18.80 23.79 -6.71
N ARG A 241 19.67 23.37 -5.79
CA ARG A 241 21.13 23.36 -6.00
C ARG A 241 21.57 22.36 -7.07
N ALA A 242 20.75 21.32 -7.31
CA ALA A 242 20.98 20.32 -8.34
C ALA A 242 20.26 20.65 -9.67
N ASP A 243 19.65 21.86 -9.77
CA ASP A 243 18.84 22.29 -10.92
C ASP A 243 17.64 21.36 -11.20
N GLU A 244 17.08 20.75 -10.13
CA GLU A 244 15.91 19.91 -10.20
C GLU A 244 14.63 20.68 -9.85
N ASN A 245 13.51 20.29 -10.43
CA ASN A 245 12.20 20.82 -10.07
C ASN A 245 11.86 20.51 -8.62
N THR A 246 11.28 21.48 -7.92
CA THR A 246 10.82 21.34 -6.53
C THR A 246 9.35 21.01 -6.40
N GLY A 247 8.58 21.09 -7.46
CA GLY A 247 7.18 20.73 -7.51
C GLY A 247 6.72 20.53 -8.93
N ASP A 248 5.84 19.58 -9.14
CA ASP A 248 5.35 19.21 -10.46
C ASP A 248 3.90 18.70 -10.36
N VAL A 249 3.08 19.13 -11.32
CA VAL A 249 1.70 18.63 -11.48
C VAL A 249 1.67 17.77 -12.73
N ARG A 250 1.20 16.55 -12.61
CA ARG A 250 1.16 15.57 -13.69
C ARG A 250 -0.25 15.04 -13.90
N LEU A 251 -0.58 14.79 -15.13
CA LEU A 251 -1.74 13.98 -15.47
C LEU A 251 -1.39 12.52 -15.23
N VAL A 252 -2.32 11.81 -14.64
CA VAL A 252 -2.18 10.39 -14.32
C VAL A 252 -3.27 9.57 -14.98
N PHE A 253 -2.91 8.38 -15.44
CA PHE A 253 -3.83 7.39 -15.97
C PHE A 253 -3.34 6.01 -15.57
N GLY A 254 -4.24 5.19 -15.12
CA GLY A 254 -3.85 3.90 -14.59
C GLY A 254 -5.00 2.95 -14.36
N ILE A 255 -4.67 1.86 -13.70
CA ILE A 255 -5.63 0.83 -13.30
C ILE A 255 -5.42 0.46 -11.84
N ARG A 256 -6.54 0.18 -11.16
CA ARG A 256 -6.58 -0.48 -9.87
C ARG A 256 -7.16 -1.87 -10.05
N THR A 257 -6.52 -2.88 -9.47
CA THR A 257 -6.97 -4.27 -9.57
C THR A 257 -6.63 -5.06 -8.31
N TRP A 258 -7.48 -6.05 -7.98
CA TRP A 258 -7.25 -6.92 -6.84
C TRP A 258 -7.69 -8.37 -7.09
N LEU A 259 -7.09 -9.30 -6.33
CA LEU A 259 -7.31 -10.75 -6.43
C LEU A 259 -7.59 -11.36 -5.06
#